data_895e4a6e767eb2e6162a50c5430f85d2
#
_entry.id   895e4a6e767eb2e6162a50c5430f85d2
#
_cell.length_a   1.000
_cell.length_b   1.000
_cell.length_c   1.000
_cell.angle_alpha   90.00
_cell.angle_beta   90.00
_cell.angle_gamma   90.00
#
_symmetry.space_group_name_H-M   'P 1'
#
loop_
_entity.id
_entity.type
_entity.pdbx_description
1 polymer ?
#
loop_
_entity_poly.entity_id
_entity_poly.type
_entity_poly.pdbx_seq_one_letter_code
_entity_poly.pdbx_strand_id
1 'polypeptide(L)'
;MREDRQPSLEPAIRPGQIWLIEQPSTTALFTLDRDALTSANVVIYDRPLAPLVARFLPTGAYAEPLSLDAQAAGSAISPRALQFAAEGWSVVQLVEARPGRRERLRDAVAALTPLSGGADLPILAIAKTAADRRRRWDGCLRNCSDLIDEFEDDDPLTIVFGPLVMRYPAPAYAFAGNGLAG
;
A
#
# COMPACT_ATOMS: atom_id res chain seq x y z
N MET A 1 34.58 -17.96 -10.35
CA MET A 1 33.46 -17.15 -10.83
C MET A 1 32.63 -16.82 -9.59
N ARG A 2 32.86 -15.63 -9.00
CA ARG A 2 32.11 -15.17 -7.81
C ARG A 2 30.85 -14.50 -8.32
N GLU A 3 29.70 -15.09 -8.05
CA GLU A 3 28.42 -14.41 -8.16
C GLU A 3 28.40 -13.30 -7.13
N ASP A 4 28.56 -12.06 -7.60
CA ASP A 4 28.26 -10.86 -6.81
C ASP A 4 26.74 -10.87 -6.50
N ARG A 5 26.40 -11.48 -5.36
CA ARG A 5 25.11 -11.24 -4.73
C ARG A 5 25.05 -9.78 -4.33
N GLN A 6 24.54 -8.93 -5.23
CA GLN A 6 24.04 -7.63 -4.81
C GLN A 6 23.05 -7.86 -3.66
N PRO A 7 23.25 -7.20 -2.51
CA PRO A 7 22.26 -7.24 -1.45
C PRO A 7 20.97 -6.66 -2.03
N SER A 8 19.98 -7.52 -2.23
CA SER A 8 18.62 -7.10 -2.55
C SER A 8 18.15 -6.27 -1.36
N LEU A 9 18.19 -4.95 -1.48
CA LEU A 9 17.52 -4.07 -0.55
C LEU A 9 16.04 -4.41 -0.64
N GLU A 10 15.57 -5.21 0.32
CA GLU A 10 14.14 -5.47 0.46
C GLU A 10 13.45 -4.12 0.68
N PRO A 11 12.36 -3.85 -0.03
CA PRO A 11 11.68 -2.57 0.11
C PRO A 11 11.16 -2.44 1.55
N ALA A 12 11.60 -1.40 2.26
CA ALA A 12 11.05 -1.04 3.56
C ALA A 12 9.88 -0.09 3.37
N ILE A 13 8.84 -0.24 4.19
CA ILE A 13 7.69 0.68 4.17
C ILE A 13 8.13 2.09 4.53
N ARG A 14 7.63 3.08 3.79
CA ARG A 14 7.97 4.50 3.94
C ARG A 14 6.72 5.36 4.19
N PRO A 15 6.89 6.54 4.81
CA PRO A 15 5.80 7.51 4.95
C PRO A 15 5.12 7.82 3.62
N GLY A 16 3.80 7.90 3.62
CA GLY A 16 2.98 8.17 2.45
C GLY A 16 2.77 6.97 1.52
N GLN A 17 3.31 5.81 1.84
CA GLN A 17 3.07 4.59 1.06
C GLN A 17 1.87 3.80 1.58
N ILE A 18 1.19 3.13 0.64
CA ILE A 18 0.20 2.08 0.93
C ILE A 18 0.78 0.75 0.47
N TRP A 19 0.87 -0.19 1.37
CA TRP A 19 1.18 -1.58 1.09
C TRP A 19 -0.11 -2.39 1.12
N LEU A 20 -0.62 -2.73 -0.05
CA LEU A 20 -1.73 -3.65 -0.20
C LEU A 20 -1.19 -5.07 -0.20
N ILE A 21 -1.48 -5.83 0.85
CA ILE A 21 -1.01 -7.19 1.03
C ILE A 21 -2.18 -8.15 0.92
N GLU A 22 -2.19 -8.97 -0.12
CA GLU A 22 -3.14 -10.08 -0.24
C GLU A 22 -2.60 -11.30 0.50
N GLN A 23 -3.38 -11.79 1.44
CA GLN A 23 -3.02 -12.91 2.30
C GLN A 23 -4.09 -14.01 2.24
N PRO A 24 -3.74 -15.24 1.88
CA PRO A 24 -4.61 -16.37 2.12
C PRO A 24 -4.85 -16.55 3.63
N SER A 25 -6.09 -16.73 4.04
CA SER A 25 -6.49 -16.79 5.47
C SER A 25 -5.78 -17.85 6.30
N THR A 26 -5.20 -18.85 5.66
CA THR A 26 -4.57 -20.01 6.32
C THR A 26 -3.05 -20.04 6.25
N THR A 27 -2.41 -19.08 5.58
CA THR A 27 -0.97 -19.10 5.32
C THR A 27 -0.22 -18.16 6.26
N ALA A 28 0.97 -18.54 6.70
CA ALA A 28 1.86 -17.66 7.43
C ALA A 28 2.28 -16.47 6.55
N LEU A 29 2.42 -15.29 7.15
CA LEU A 29 2.93 -14.11 6.46
C LEU A 29 4.34 -14.36 5.91
N PHE A 30 4.58 -13.92 4.69
CA PHE A 30 5.92 -13.87 4.14
C PHE A 30 6.77 -12.85 4.91
N THR A 31 8.09 -13.04 4.91
CA THR A 31 9.01 -12.15 5.66
C THR A 31 8.80 -10.69 5.31
N LEU A 32 8.70 -10.37 4.01
CA LEU A 32 8.48 -9.01 3.53
C LEU A 32 7.19 -8.38 4.10
N ASP A 33 6.09 -9.13 4.10
CA ASP A 33 4.80 -8.65 4.60
C ASP A 33 4.80 -8.47 6.10
N ARG A 34 5.47 -9.39 6.80
CA ARG A 34 5.66 -9.28 8.25
C ARG A 34 6.49 -8.04 8.59
N ASP A 35 7.57 -7.79 7.87
CA ASP A 35 8.44 -6.63 8.11
C ASP A 35 7.70 -5.32 7.81
N ALA A 36 6.88 -5.28 6.76
CA ALA A 36 5.99 -4.15 6.48
C ALA A 36 4.97 -3.95 7.62
N LEU A 37 4.32 -5.01 8.07
CA LEU A 37 3.31 -4.95 9.12
C LEU A 37 3.89 -4.49 10.46
N THR A 38 5.10 -4.96 10.81
CA THR A 38 5.79 -4.57 12.06
C THR A 38 6.38 -3.15 12.01
N SER A 39 6.43 -2.53 10.84
CA SER A 39 6.99 -1.17 10.64
C SER A 39 5.92 -0.14 10.25
N ALA A 40 4.67 -0.55 10.09
CA ALA A 40 3.57 0.33 9.70
C ALA A 40 3.13 1.23 10.85
N ASN A 41 2.73 2.47 10.53
CA ASN A 41 2.04 3.35 11.48
C ASN A 41 0.54 3.04 11.56
N VAL A 42 -0.04 2.60 10.44
CA VAL A 42 -1.47 2.32 10.31
C VAL A 42 -1.66 0.97 9.64
N VAL A 43 -2.53 0.15 10.21
CA VAL A 43 -2.92 -1.14 9.66
C VAL A 43 -4.43 -1.19 9.49
N ILE A 44 -4.89 -1.38 8.25
CA ILE A 44 -6.30 -1.58 7.91
C ILE A 44 -6.44 -3.02 7.43
N TYR A 45 -7.40 -3.78 7.94
CA TYR A 45 -7.40 -5.21 7.70
C TYR A 45 -8.79 -5.82 7.54
N ASP A 46 -8.87 -6.89 6.74
CA ASP A 46 -10.05 -7.74 6.69
C ASP A 46 -10.22 -8.48 8.03
N ARG A 47 -11.44 -8.50 8.56
CA ARG A 47 -11.75 -9.07 9.90
C ARG A 47 -11.21 -10.47 10.14
N PRO A 48 -11.24 -11.42 9.18
CA PRO A 48 -10.66 -12.75 9.39
C PRO A 48 -9.15 -12.74 9.66
N LEU A 49 -8.44 -11.68 9.24
CA LEU A 49 -6.99 -11.51 9.43
C LEU A 49 -6.62 -10.84 10.78
N ALA A 50 -7.61 -10.51 11.62
CA ALA A 50 -7.37 -9.92 12.93
C ALA A 50 -6.35 -10.67 13.80
N PRO A 51 -6.31 -12.02 13.84
CA PRO A 51 -5.29 -12.74 14.61
C PRO A 51 -3.85 -12.48 14.12
N LEU A 52 -3.65 -12.30 12.81
CA LEU A 52 -2.34 -11.95 12.25
C LEU A 52 -1.94 -10.53 12.66
N VAL A 53 -2.87 -9.58 12.57
CA VAL A 53 -2.64 -8.20 12.97
C VAL A 53 -2.29 -8.14 14.46
N ALA A 54 -3.07 -8.78 15.32
CA ALA A 54 -2.83 -8.80 16.77
C ALA A 54 -1.43 -9.36 17.13
N ARG A 55 -0.92 -10.30 16.32
CA ARG A 55 0.39 -10.91 16.56
C ARG A 55 1.57 -10.02 16.17
N PHE A 56 1.42 -9.19 15.13
CA PHE A 56 2.53 -8.47 14.51
C PHE A 56 2.42 -6.94 14.60
N LEU A 57 1.30 -6.41 15.08
CA LEU A 57 1.09 -4.98 15.20
C LEU A 57 2.10 -4.36 16.16
N PRO A 58 2.87 -3.34 15.75
CA PRO A 58 3.81 -2.68 16.65
C PRO A 58 3.07 -1.85 17.70
N THR A 59 3.71 -1.71 18.86
CA THR A 59 3.20 -0.84 19.94
C THR A 59 3.10 0.60 19.43
N GLY A 60 1.91 1.20 19.59
CA GLY A 60 1.66 2.58 19.16
C GLY A 60 1.16 2.72 17.72
N ALA A 61 1.12 1.65 16.93
CA ALA A 61 0.47 1.69 15.62
C ALA A 61 -1.06 1.70 15.78
N TYR A 62 -1.72 2.39 14.86
CA TYR A 62 -3.17 2.37 14.77
C TYR A 62 -3.64 1.19 13.92
N ALA A 63 -4.69 0.50 14.36
CA ALA A 63 -5.27 -0.60 13.58
C ALA A 63 -6.81 -0.53 13.58
N GLU A 64 -7.41 -0.69 12.40
CA GLU A 64 -8.86 -0.76 12.24
C GLU A 64 -9.27 -1.85 11.24
N PRO A 65 -10.39 -2.56 11.48
CA PRO A 65 -10.95 -3.47 10.47
C PRO A 65 -11.54 -2.67 9.32
N LEU A 66 -11.44 -3.22 8.10
CA LEU A 66 -12.15 -2.69 6.93
C LEU A 66 -13.66 -2.60 7.23
N SER A 67 -14.26 -1.47 6.84
CA SER A 67 -15.70 -1.31 6.95
C SER A 67 -16.42 -2.31 6.03
N LEU A 68 -17.62 -2.73 6.43
CA LEU A 68 -18.45 -3.64 5.62
C LEU A 68 -18.79 -3.03 4.25
N ASP A 69 -19.00 -1.72 4.20
CA ASP A 69 -19.27 -1.00 2.96
C ASP A 69 -18.08 -1.02 2.00
N ALA A 70 -16.86 -0.84 2.53
CA ALA A 70 -15.64 -0.93 1.72
C ALA A 70 -15.40 -2.36 1.19
N GLN A 71 -15.72 -3.38 2.00
CA GLN A 71 -15.66 -4.78 1.59
C GLN A 71 -16.72 -5.10 0.51
N ALA A 72 -17.94 -4.60 0.68
CA ALA A 72 -19.03 -4.81 -0.27
C ALA A 72 -18.81 -4.09 -1.60
N ALA A 73 -18.18 -2.90 -1.56
CA ALA A 73 -17.84 -2.13 -2.76
C ALA A 73 -16.71 -2.77 -3.59
N GLY A 74 -16.03 -3.80 -3.05
CA GLY A 74 -14.94 -4.49 -3.76
C GLY A 74 -13.71 -3.63 -4.02
N SER A 75 -13.63 -2.42 -3.43
CA SER A 75 -12.50 -1.51 -3.63
C SER A 75 -11.21 -2.15 -3.12
N ALA A 76 -10.19 -2.20 -3.98
CA ALA A 76 -8.88 -2.75 -3.59
C ALA A 76 -8.21 -1.91 -2.49
N ILE A 77 -8.40 -0.58 -2.52
CA ILE A 77 -7.83 0.33 -1.51
C ILE A 77 -8.97 1.07 -0.81
N SER A 78 -8.97 1.04 0.51
CA SER A 78 -9.98 1.74 1.30
C SER A 78 -9.78 3.25 1.27
N PRO A 79 -10.84 4.07 1.30
CA PRO A 79 -10.71 5.53 1.41
C PRO A 79 -9.91 5.95 2.65
N ARG A 80 -9.98 5.19 3.73
CA ARG A 80 -9.21 5.45 4.95
C ARG A 80 -7.71 5.24 4.75
N ALA A 81 -7.32 4.19 4.02
CA ALA A 81 -5.91 3.97 3.67
C ALA A 81 -5.35 5.12 2.82
N LEU A 82 -6.14 5.59 1.84
CA LEU A 82 -5.78 6.74 1.01
C LEU A 82 -5.62 8.01 1.85
N GLN A 83 -6.54 8.26 2.79
CA GLN A 83 -6.48 9.41 3.68
C GLN A 83 -5.20 9.39 4.53
N PHE A 84 -4.93 8.31 5.24
CA PHE A 84 -3.75 8.20 6.09
C PHE A 84 -2.44 8.34 5.29
N ALA A 85 -2.35 7.69 4.14
CA ALA A 85 -1.15 7.80 3.30
C ALA A 85 -0.96 9.23 2.77
N ALA A 86 -2.03 9.92 2.40
CA ALA A 86 -2.00 11.31 1.99
C ALA A 86 -1.55 12.26 3.12
N GLU A 87 -1.83 11.92 4.38
CA GLU A 87 -1.35 12.60 5.58
C GLU A 87 0.12 12.27 5.91
N GLY A 88 0.76 11.38 5.14
CA GLY A 88 2.16 11.00 5.31
C GLY A 88 2.40 9.79 6.21
N TRP A 89 1.34 9.06 6.58
CA TRP A 89 1.50 7.82 7.35
C TRP A 89 1.96 6.65 6.46
N SER A 90 2.72 5.73 7.02
CA SER A 90 3.00 4.43 6.39
C SER A 90 1.84 3.48 6.67
N VAL A 91 1.17 3.03 5.61
CA VAL A 91 -0.09 2.28 5.71
C VAL A 91 0.07 0.87 5.16
N VAL A 92 -0.31 -0.13 5.95
CA VAL A 92 -0.54 -1.49 5.46
C VAL A 92 -2.04 -1.74 5.39
N GLN A 93 -2.52 -2.14 4.23
CA GLN A 93 -3.85 -2.69 4.07
C GLN A 93 -3.74 -4.18 3.81
N LEU A 94 -4.16 -4.98 4.77
CA LEU A 94 -4.10 -6.44 4.74
C LEU A 94 -5.47 -7.01 4.38
N VAL A 95 -5.57 -7.67 3.24
CA VAL A 95 -6.82 -8.23 2.72
C VAL A 95 -6.72 -9.72 2.47
N GLU A 96 -7.85 -10.43 2.56
CA GLU A 96 -7.90 -11.81 2.12
C GLU A 96 -7.74 -11.90 0.60
N ALA A 97 -6.92 -12.86 0.16
CA ALA A 97 -6.81 -13.18 -1.25
C ALA A 97 -8.17 -13.71 -1.76
N ARG A 98 -8.74 -13.06 -2.77
CA ARG A 98 -10.05 -13.38 -3.36
C ARG A 98 -9.97 -13.38 -4.87
N PRO A 99 -10.82 -14.15 -5.57
CA PRO A 99 -10.97 -14.04 -7.02
C PRO A 99 -11.30 -12.60 -7.48
N GLY A 100 -11.00 -12.27 -8.74
CA GLY A 100 -11.32 -10.95 -9.30
C GLY A 100 -10.29 -9.87 -8.97
N ARG A 101 -9.02 -10.24 -8.74
CA ARG A 101 -7.92 -9.30 -8.50
C ARG A 101 -7.80 -8.25 -9.58
N ARG A 102 -7.91 -8.64 -10.85
CA ARG A 102 -7.78 -7.72 -11.99
C ARG A 102 -8.76 -6.55 -11.92
N GLU A 103 -10.00 -6.81 -11.54
CA GLU A 103 -11.04 -5.78 -11.37
C GLU A 103 -10.69 -4.87 -10.19
N ARG A 104 -10.35 -5.47 -9.05
CA ARG A 104 -9.95 -4.69 -7.86
C ARG A 104 -8.73 -3.80 -8.12
N LEU A 105 -7.75 -4.26 -8.88
CA LEU A 105 -6.58 -3.44 -9.25
C LEU A 105 -6.97 -2.27 -10.16
N ARG A 106 -7.88 -2.47 -11.12
CA ARG A 106 -8.42 -1.38 -11.95
C ARG A 106 -9.12 -0.33 -11.09
N ASP A 107 -9.91 -0.78 -10.10
CA ASP A 107 -10.60 0.11 -9.17
C ASP A 107 -9.60 0.88 -8.29
N ALA A 108 -8.53 0.21 -7.81
CA ALA A 108 -7.46 0.86 -7.09
C ALA A 108 -6.77 1.96 -7.90
N VAL A 109 -6.46 1.67 -9.16
CA VAL A 109 -5.88 2.64 -10.10
C VAL A 109 -6.80 3.83 -10.32
N ALA A 110 -8.09 3.58 -10.53
CA ALA A 110 -9.09 4.63 -10.69
C ALA A 110 -9.19 5.52 -9.44
N ALA A 111 -9.12 4.93 -8.24
CA ALA A 111 -9.14 5.67 -6.98
C ALA A 111 -7.87 6.49 -6.72
N LEU A 112 -6.71 6.00 -7.17
CA LEU A 112 -5.42 6.66 -6.99
C LEU A 112 -5.17 7.78 -8.01
N THR A 113 -5.70 7.68 -9.21
CA THR A 113 -5.47 8.63 -10.30
C THR A 113 -5.74 10.09 -9.90
N PRO A 114 -6.86 10.46 -9.26
CA PRO A 114 -7.12 11.85 -8.87
C PRO A 114 -6.24 12.33 -7.71
N LEU A 115 -5.73 11.41 -6.89
CA LEU A 115 -4.97 11.74 -5.68
C LEU A 115 -3.47 11.87 -5.93
N SER A 116 -2.95 11.20 -6.95
CA SER A 116 -1.51 11.12 -7.22
C SER A 116 -0.93 12.37 -7.90
N GLY A 117 -1.75 13.31 -8.31
CA GLY A 117 -1.31 14.48 -9.09
C GLY A 117 -0.77 14.11 -10.47
N GLY A 118 -0.97 12.87 -10.92
CA GLY A 118 -0.55 12.43 -12.24
C GLY A 118 -0.27 10.92 -12.33
N ALA A 119 -0.06 10.47 -13.55
CA ALA A 119 0.16 9.07 -13.90
C ALA A 119 1.53 8.50 -13.43
N ASP A 120 2.35 9.30 -12.77
CA ASP A 120 3.74 8.94 -12.41
C ASP A 120 3.88 8.40 -10.97
N LEU A 121 2.77 8.11 -10.27
CA LEU A 121 2.81 7.48 -8.96
C LEU A 121 3.55 6.14 -9.06
N PRO A 122 4.67 5.94 -8.33
CA PRO A 122 5.41 4.69 -8.38
C PRO A 122 4.58 3.52 -7.85
N ILE A 123 4.69 2.39 -8.52
CA ILE A 123 4.07 1.13 -8.10
C ILE A 123 5.13 0.04 -8.15
N LEU A 124 5.20 -0.74 -7.08
CA LEU A 124 5.98 -1.96 -7.01
C LEU A 124 5.03 -3.12 -6.70
N ALA A 125 5.11 -4.18 -7.47
CA ALA A 125 4.36 -5.41 -7.17
C ALA A 125 5.29 -6.59 -7.00
N ILE A 126 4.99 -7.43 -6.03
CA ILE A 126 5.77 -8.62 -5.69
C ILE A 126 4.80 -9.79 -5.53
N ALA A 127 4.84 -10.72 -6.48
CA ALA A 127 4.15 -12.00 -6.35
C ALA A 127 5.03 -13.02 -5.64
N LYS A 128 4.39 -13.85 -4.85
CA LYS A 128 5.03 -14.85 -4.00
C LYS A 128 4.56 -16.23 -4.46
N THR A 129 5.44 -16.94 -5.13
CA THR A 129 5.15 -18.31 -5.56
C THR A 129 5.47 -19.32 -4.44
N ALA A 130 4.81 -20.48 -4.46
CA ALA A 130 5.01 -21.55 -3.49
C ALA A 130 6.47 -22.05 -3.41
N ALA A 131 7.30 -21.76 -4.42
CA ALA A 131 8.71 -22.11 -4.48
C ALA A 131 9.64 -21.01 -3.90
N ASP A 132 9.11 -20.05 -3.14
CA ASP A 132 9.82 -18.86 -2.64
C ASP A 132 10.48 -18.02 -3.75
N ARG A 133 10.02 -18.18 -4.99
CA ARG A 133 10.44 -17.35 -6.10
C ARG A 133 9.59 -16.09 -6.08
N ARG A 134 10.27 -14.96 -5.93
CA ARG A 134 9.63 -13.64 -6.00
C ARG A 134 9.65 -13.17 -7.45
N ARG A 135 8.47 -12.95 -8.03
CA ARG A 135 8.34 -12.18 -9.27
C ARG A 135 8.11 -10.73 -8.88
N ARG A 136 8.86 -9.83 -9.48
CA ARG A 136 8.81 -8.41 -9.18
C ARG A 136 8.47 -7.63 -10.44
N TRP A 137 7.58 -6.69 -10.31
CA TRP A 137 7.25 -5.70 -11.32
C TRP A 137 7.41 -4.29 -10.73
N ASP A 138 8.12 -3.42 -11.43
CA ASP A 138 8.34 -2.01 -11.07
C ASP A 138 7.79 -1.12 -12.18
N GLY A 139 6.99 -0.13 -11.82
CA GLY A 139 6.40 0.80 -12.78
C GLY A 139 5.74 1.99 -12.12
N CYS A 140 4.76 2.54 -12.79
CA CYS A 140 3.97 3.65 -12.29
C CYS A 140 2.49 3.47 -12.67
N LEU A 141 1.63 4.33 -12.13
CA LEU A 141 0.19 4.25 -12.32
C LEU A 141 -0.20 4.26 -13.83
N ARG A 142 0.58 4.93 -14.68
CA ARG A 142 0.34 5.03 -16.13
C ARG A 142 0.42 3.68 -16.84
N ASN A 143 1.35 2.82 -16.45
CA ASN A 143 1.57 1.52 -17.08
C ASN A 143 1.10 0.35 -16.20
N CYS A 144 0.17 0.61 -15.29
CA CYS A 144 -0.40 -0.39 -14.39
C CYS A 144 -1.20 -1.51 -15.13
N SER A 145 -1.62 -1.28 -16.40
CA SER A 145 -2.19 -2.34 -17.23
C SER A 145 -1.24 -3.52 -17.37
N ASP A 146 0.06 -3.25 -17.50
CA ASP A 146 1.09 -4.28 -17.68
C ASP A 146 1.21 -5.14 -16.41
N LEU A 147 1.06 -4.51 -15.22
CA LEU A 147 1.00 -5.20 -13.94
C LEU A 147 -0.16 -6.21 -13.89
N ILE A 148 -1.34 -5.80 -14.38
CA ILE A 148 -2.55 -6.63 -14.35
C ILE A 148 -2.38 -7.88 -15.21
N ASP A 149 -1.63 -7.78 -16.30
CA ASP A 149 -1.38 -8.89 -17.23
C ASP A 149 -0.19 -9.76 -16.82
N GLU A 150 0.73 -9.25 -16.01
CA GLU A 150 1.97 -9.93 -15.59
C GLU A 150 1.72 -11.03 -14.55
N PHE A 151 0.72 -10.87 -13.66
CA PHE A 151 0.51 -11.79 -12.55
C PHE A 151 -0.78 -12.59 -12.69
N GLU A 152 -0.68 -13.90 -12.40
CA GLU A 152 -1.84 -14.79 -12.34
C GLU A 152 -2.69 -14.50 -11.09
N ASP A 153 -3.98 -14.78 -11.16
CA ASP A 153 -4.91 -14.47 -10.06
C ASP A 153 -4.65 -15.29 -8.78
N ASP A 154 -3.94 -16.42 -8.89
CA ASP A 154 -3.75 -17.36 -7.78
C ASP A 154 -2.52 -17.07 -6.90
N ASP A 155 -1.56 -16.29 -7.40
CA ASP A 155 -0.35 -15.95 -6.63
C ASP A 155 -0.64 -14.84 -5.60
N PRO A 156 -0.34 -15.04 -4.29
CA PRO A 156 -0.44 -13.95 -3.30
C PRO A 156 0.41 -12.76 -3.70
N LEU A 157 -0.20 -11.57 -3.71
CA LEU A 157 0.43 -10.37 -4.23
C LEU A 157 0.57 -9.31 -3.14
N THR A 158 1.74 -8.66 -3.09
CA THR A 158 1.95 -7.44 -2.35
C THR A 158 2.20 -6.31 -3.33
N ILE A 159 1.40 -5.25 -3.22
CA ILE A 159 1.52 -4.07 -4.08
C ILE A 159 1.82 -2.85 -3.21
N VAL A 160 2.85 -2.12 -3.57
CA VAL A 160 3.25 -0.87 -2.92
C VAL A 160 2.89 0.29 -3.83
N PHE A 161 2.10 1.21 -3.32
CA PHE A 161 1.74 2.44 -4.00
C PHE A 161 2.40 3.63 -3.30
N GLY A 162 2.94 4.55 -4.05
CA GLY A 162 3.40 5.81 -3.51
C GLY A 162 4.91 5.99 -3.36
N PRO A 163 5.33 7.07 -2.68
CA PRO A 163 4.52 7.84 -1.70
C PRO A 163 3.42 8.71 -2.33
N LEU A 164 2.27 8.77 -1.67
CA LEU A 164 1.20 9.71 -2.00
C LEU A 164 1.61 11.08 -1.45
N VAL A 165 2.02 11.98 -2.32
CA VAL A 165 2.33 13.35 -1.93
C VAL A 165 1.10 14.21 -2.22
N MET A 166 0.28 14.45 -1.22
CA MET A 166 -0.69 15.53 -1.33
C MET A 166 0.10 16.83 -1.41
N ARG A 167 0.10 17.45 -2.57
CA ARG A 167 0.47 18.87 -2.69
C ARG A 167 -0.64 19.68 -2.02
N TYR A 168 -0.58 19.80 -0.69
CA TYR A 168 -1.31 20.87 -0.05
C TYR A 168 -0.77 22.17 -0.65
N PRO A 169 -1.61 23.04 -1.23
CA PRO A 169 -1.19 24.41 -1.45
C PRO A 169 -0.74 24.92 -0.07
N ALA A 170 0.52 25.33 0.04
CA ALA A 170 1.03 25.89 1.28
C ALA A 170 0.01 26.92 1.74
N PRO A 171 -0.47 26.87 3.01
CA PRO A 171 -1.38 27.88 3.50
C PRO A 171 -0.69 29.22 3.28
N ALA A 172 -1.29 30.09 2.49
CA ALA A 172 -0.82 31.44 2.31
C ALA A 172 -0.99 32.12 3.67
N TYR A 173 -0.03 31.99 4.56
CA TYR A 173 0.11 32.87 5.71
C TYR A 173 0.49 34.22 5.15
N ALA A 174 -0.55 34.99 4.82
CA ALA A 174 -0.40 36.43 4.66
C ALA A 174 0.09 36.96 6.02
N PHE A 175 1.39 37.14 6.15
CA PHE A 175 1.91 38.05 7.17
C PHE A 175 1.35 39.43 6.83
N ALA A 176 0.20 39.76 7.42
CA ALA A 176 -0.24 41.13 7.52
C ALA A 176 0.77 41.83 8.44
N GLY A 177 1.79 42.40 7.82
CA GLY A 177 2.71 43.29 8.51
C GLY A 177 1.91 44.48 9.01
N ASN A 178 1.55 44.50 10.29
CA ASN A 178 1.13 45.70 10.97
C ASN A 178 2.30 46.65 11.01
N GLY A 179 2.36 47.52 10.00
CA GLY A 179 3.17 48.72 10.06
C GLY A 179 2.63 49.62 11.18
N LEU A 180 3.26 49.58 12.33
CA LEU A 180 3.15 50.66 13.31
C LEU A 180 3.94 51.84 12.79
N ALA A 181 3.23 52.78 12.17
CA ALA A 181 3.73 54.13 12.03
C ALA A 181 3.49 54.83 13.38
N GLY A 182 4.58 55.26 14.00
CA GLY A 182 4.63 56.20 15.13
C GLY A 182 5.41 57.39 14.72
#